data_7c77b0f8210b037b4943f29932cbec3d
#
_entry.id   7c77b0f8210b037b4943f29932cbec3d
#
_cell.length_a   1.000
_cell.length_b   1.000
_cell.length_c   1.000
_cell.angle_alpha   90.00
_cell.angle_beta   90.00
_cell.angle_gamma   90.00
#
_symmetry.space_group_name_H-M   'P 1'
#
loop_
_entity.id
_entity.type
_entity.pdbx_description
1 polymer ?
#
loop_
_entity_poly.entity_id
_entity_poly.type
_entity_poly.pdbx_seq_one_letter_code
_entity_poly.pdbx_strand_id
1 'polypeptide(L)'
;MQVNDIDKYLSEVFPPENALDYDNVGLIAGNRDKVVSAILVSLDLTSKAIQAAKACGANLIVTHHPIIFGGIKALTMDDYVGRTLVELVHSGISVISCHTNLDMTDEFGNLAIADLLGAKDAKHLDGSVCGVVYEIDSDEPVTLKDYCRKVANDLKCSGIITINDPQNKVRKVFIQGGAFDEDSVDAILKNGIDTVVSGEIKHHICVGLGQMGVNTIIAGHSATEQAYLPKMAKLLSEKFPGIDITVNYNNEVSSIL
;
A
#
# COMPACT_ATOMS: atom_id res chain seq x y z
N MET A 1 20.27 15.53 11.20
CA MET A 1 19.16 14.57 11.22
C MET A 1 19.71 13.18 10.99
N GLN A 2 19.44 12.26 11.88
CA GLN A 2 19.90 10.87 11.78
C GLN A 2 18.76 9.95 11.38
N VAL A 3 19.05 8.73 10.92
CA VAL A 3 18.05 7.71 10.60
C VAL A 3 17.11 7.47 11.78
N ASN A 4 17.65 7.45 13.00
CA ASN A 4 16.87 7.27 14.24
C ASN A 4 15.83 8.38 14.48
N ASP A 5 16.08 9.61 14.03
CA ASP A 5 15.11 10.70 14.18
C ASP A 5 13.90 10.50 13.26
N ILE A 6 14.16 9.96 12.07
CA ILE A 6 13.10 9.63 11.09
C ILE A 6 12.32 8.41 11.52
N ASP A 7 13.01 7.35 11.99
CA ASP A 7 12.38 6.12 12.51
C ASP A 7 11.43 6.43 13.68
N LYS A 8 11.88 7.27 14.63
CA LYS A 8 11.03 7.73 15.75
C LYS A 8 9.80 8.49 15.27
N TYR A 9 9.98 9.45 14.36
CA TYR A 9 8.86 10.22 13.83
C TYR A 9 7.84 9.33 13.10
N LEU A 10 8.33 8.42 12.26
CA LEU A 10 7.44 7.48 11.58
C LEU A 10 6.72 6.55 12.56
N SER A 11 7.39 6.15 13.66
CA SER A 11 6.76 5.37 14.73
C SER A 11 5.74 6.18 15.57
N GLU A 12 5.88 7.51 15.64
CA GLU A 12 4.85 8.37 16.25
C GLU A 12 3.62 8.51 15.36
N VAL A 13 3.80 8.58 14.04
CA VAL A 13 2.67 8.70 13.09
C VAL A 13 2.04 7.35 12.79
N PHE A 14 2.84 6.31 12.68
CA PHE A 14 2.44 4.92 12.42
C PHE A 14 2.92 4.03 13.56
N PRO A 15 2.20 3.98 14.69
CA PRO A 15 2.63 3.27 15.87
C PRO A 15 2.89 1.78 15.57
N PRO A 16 4.07 1.23 15.94
CA PRO A 16 4.39 -0.17 15.69
C PRO A 16 3.41 -1.15 16.35
N GLU A 17 2.77 -0.75 17.45
CA GLU A 17 1.73 -1.52 18.14
C GLU A 17 0.44 -1.70 17.32
N ASN A 18 0.24 -0.91 16.26
CA ASN A 18 -0.87 -1.08 15.32
C ASN A 18 -0.57 -2.10 14.23
N ALA A 19 0.69 -2.55 14.11
CA ALA A 19 1.05 -3.57 13.14
C ALA A 19 0.43 -4.93 13.50
N LEU A 20 0.13 -5.73 12.47
CA LEU A 20 -0.34 -7.09 12.68
C LEU A 20 0.77 -7.96 13.29
N ASP A 21 0.42 -8.95 14.11
CA ASP A 21 1.35 -9.77 14.90
C ASP A 21 2.48 -10.44 14.10
N TYR A 22 2.26 -10.71 12.83
CA TYR A 22 3.25 -11.34 11.94
C TYR A 22 4.16 -10.34 11.23
N ASP A 23 3.89 -9.04 11.38
CA ASP A 23 4.54 -7.99 10.60
C ASP A 23 5.90 -7.58 11.18
N ASN A 24 6.68 -6.84 10.39
CA ASN A 24 7.99 -6.33 10.78
C ASN A 24 8.16 -4.88 10.28
N VAL A 25 7.96 -3.93 11.16
CA VAL A 25 7.95 -2.49 10.84
C VAL A 25 9.07 -1.74 11.54
N GLY A 26 9.35 -0.50 11.12
CA GLY A 26 10.43 0.34 11.63
C GLY A 26 11.74 0.12 10.89
N LEU A 27 12.89 0.36 11.54
CA LEU A 27 14.21 0.19 10.92
C LEU A 27 14.53 -1.28 10.72
N ILE A 28 14.40 -1.75 9.48
CA ILE A 28 14.62 -3.16 9.10
C ILE A 28 16.09 -3.50 8.94
N ALA A 29 16.87 -2.58 8.33
CA ALA A 29 18.31 -2.78 8.14
C ALA A 29 19.03 -1.42 8.01
N GLY A 30 20.27 -1.34 8.47
CA GLY A 30 21.12 -0.16 8.34
C GLY A 30 21.66 0.35 9.68
N ASN A 31 21.96 1.66 9.74
CA ASN A 31 22.60 2.29 10.89
C ASN A 31 21.74 3.46 11.41
N ARG A 32 21.28 3.37 12.67
CA ARG A 32 20.45 4.38 13.34
C ARG A 32 21.13 5.74 13.46
N ASP A 33 22.45 5.76 13.66
CA ASP A 33 23.21 6.98 13.90
C ASP A 33 23.68 7.67 12.61
N LYS A 34 23.37 7.08 11.45
CA LYS A 34 23.77 7.65 10.17
C LYS A 34 23.03 8.94 9.88
N VAL A 35 23.79 9.99 9.50
CA VAL A 35 23.20 11.25 9.04
C VAL A 35 22.51 11.03 7.68
N VAL A 36 21.25 11.44 7.60
CA VAL A 36 20.44 11.32 6.38
C VAL A 36 20.78 12.45 5.42
N SER A 37 21.16 12.08 4.18
CA SER A 37 21.44 13.04 3.08
C SER A 37 20.18 13.33 2.25
N ALA A 38 19.46 12.30 1.86
CA ALA A 38 18.19 12.35 1.16
C ALA A 38 17.40 11.04 1.42
N ILE A 39 16.11 11.05 1.11
CA ILE A 39 15.20 9.92 1.32
C ILE A 39 14.58 9.50 -0.01
N LEU A 40 14.56 8.18 -0.28
CA LEU A 40 13.75 7.58 -1.32
C LEU A 40 12.54 6.93 -0.68
N VAL A 41 11.32 7.26 -1.14
CA VAL A 41 10.08 6.56 -0.77
C VAL A 41 9.74 5.56 -1.87
N SER A 42 9.52 4.31 -1.52
CA SER A 42 9.27 3.21 -2.48
C SER A 42 8.24 2.24 -1.91
N LEU A 43 7.53 1.52 -2.79
CA LEU A 43 6.64 0.45 -2.32
C LEU A 43 7.47 -0.71 -1.76
N ASP A 44 8.42 -1.20 -2.55
CA ASP A 44 9.26 -2.35 -2.24
C ASP A 44 10.74 -1.96 -2.12
N LEU A 45 11.49 -2.75 -1.34
CA LEU A 45 12.95 -2.73 -1.38
C LEU A 45 13.46 -3.72 -2.43
N THR A 46 13.97 -3.20 -3.54
CA THR A 46 14.54 -3.99 -4.64
C THR A 46 15.92 -3.46 -5.05
N SER A 47 16.66 -4.22 -5.86
CA SER A 47 17.90 -3.70 -6.46
C SER A 47 17.67 -2.42 -7.27
N LYS A 48 16.54 -2.29 -7.96
CA LYS A 48 16.18 -1.05 -8.68
C LYS A 48 15.94 0.11 -7.73
N ALA A 49 15.25 -0.12 -6.60
CA ALA A 49 15.06 0.90 -5.57
C ALA A 49 16.40 1.35 -4.97
N ILE A 50 17.33 0.44 -4.70
CA ILE A 50 18.68 0.75 -4.24
C ILE A 50 19.44 1.59 -5.28
N GLN A 51 19.35 1.25 -6.57
CA GLN A 51 19.97 2.03 -7.65
C GLN A 51 19.34 3.43 -7.78
N ALA A 52 18.01 3.53 -7.67
CA ALA A 52 17.29 4.81 -7.67
C ALA A 52 17.72 5.69 -6.48
N ALA A 53 17.88 5.11 -5.28
CA ALA A 53 18.38 5.82 -4.11
C ALA A 53 19.80 6.37 -4.34
N LYS A 54 20.70 5.55 -4.88
CA LYS A 54 22.05 6.01 -5.26
C LYS A 54 22.01 7.16 -6.27
N ALA A 55 21.13 7.07 -7.27
CA ALA A 55 21.03 8.07 -8.33
C ALA A 55 20.53 9.43 -7.82
N CYS A 56 19.65 9.47 -6.81
CA CYS A 56 19.18 10.71 -6.19
C CYS A 56 19.95 11.10 -4.91
N GLY A 57 21.05 10.41 -4.57
CA GLY A 57 21.87 10.71 -3.39
C GLY A 57 21.23 10.31 -2.05
N ALA A 58 20.17 9.50 -2.08
CA ALA A 58 19.50 9.03 -0.87
C ALA A 58 20.31 7.93 -0.17
N ASN A 59 20.43 8.04 1.14
CA ASN A 59 21.04 7.03 2.00
C ASN A 59 20.05 6.43 3.02
N LEU A 60 18.78 6.78 2.87
CA LEU A 60 17.64 6.17 3.55
C LEU A 60 16.55 5.85 2.51
N ILE A 61 16.03 4.62 2.56
CA ILE A 61 14.83 4.23 1.83
C ILE A 61 13.72 4.03 2.85
N VAL A 62 12.55 4.60 2.59
CA VAL A 62 11.32 4.33 3.34
C VAL A 62 10.42 3.51 2.44
N THR A 63 10.10 2.27 2.87
CA THR A 63 9.25 1.36 2.10
C THR A 63 7.91 1.14 2.78
N HIS A 64 6.92 0.71 2.00
CA HIS A 64 5.70 0.11 2.55
C HIS A 64 6.02 -1.34 2.95
N HIS A 65 6.36 -2.20 2.01
CA HIS A 65 6.65 -3.59 2.28
C HIS A 65 7.99 -3.80 2.99
N PRO A 66 8.04 -4.56 4.11
CA PRO A 66 9.28 -5.00 4.72
C PRO A 66 9.90 -6.12 3.89
N ILE A 67 11.19 -6.04 3.61
CA ILE A 67 11.92 -7.14 2.93
C ILE A 67 12.11 -8.36 3.84
N ILE A 68 12.03 -8.18 5.15
CA ILE A 68 12.13 -9.26 6.14
C ILE A 68 10.80 -9.32 6.88
N PHE A 69 9.99 -10.36 6.65
CA PHE A 69 8.75 -10.58 7.39
C PHE A 69 8.99 -11.36 8.69
N GLY A 70 9.37 -12.59 8.63
CA GLY A 70 9.49 -13.50 9.78
C GLY A 70 10.91 -13.71 10.32
N GLY A 71 11.85 -12.84 9.96
CA GLY A 71 13.27 -13.00 10.28
C GLY A 71 14.03 -13.85 9.25
N ILE A 72 15.36 -13.78 9.31
CA ILE A 72 16.26 -14.51 8.42
C ILE A 72 17.18 -15.43 9.24
N LYS A 73 17.42 -16.65 8.75
CA LYS A 73 18.35 -17.61 9.38
C LYS A 73 19.76 -17.54 8.81
N ALA A 74 19.88 -17.08 7.57
CA ALA A 74 21.15 -16.91 6.87
C ALA A 74 21.08 -15.67 5.96
N LEU A 75 22.20 -15.00 5.78
CA LEU A 75 22.35 -13.88 4.87
C LEU A 75 23.34 -14.29 3.78
N THR A 76 22.83 -14.76 2.65
CA THR A 76 23.63 -15.25 1.51
C THR A 76 23.15 -14.63 0.21
N MET A 77 23.90 -14.81 -0.89
CA MET A 77 23.52 -14.33 -2.21
C MET A 77 22.62 -15.31 -2.98
N ASP A 78 22.17 -16.40 -2.32
CA ASP A 78 21.47 -17.50 -2.98
C ASP A 78 19.97 -17.21 -3.19
N ASP A 79 19.41 -16.35 -2.36
CA ASP A 79 18.01 -15.95 -2.46
C ASP A 79 17.83 -14.43 -2.65
N TYR A 80 16.60 -14.03 -2.96
CA TYR A 80 16.24 -12.65 -3.23
C TYR A 80 16.48 -11.74 -2.01
N VAL A 81 16.06 -12.15 -0.81
CA VAL A 81 16.15 -11.36 0.42
C VAL A 81 17.62 -11.12 0.79
N GLY A 82 18.40 -12.20 0.82
CA GLY A 82 19.82 -12.11 1.15
C GLY A 82 20.61 -11.26 0.17
N ARG A 83 20.38 -11.45 -1.13
CA ARG A 83 21.01 -10.66 -2.19
C ARG A 83 20.72 -9.17 -2.05
N THR A 84 19.45 -8.80 -1.86
CA THR A 84 19.03 -7.39 -1.74
C THR A 84 19.59 -6.76 -0.47
N LEU A 85 19.58 -7.48 0.66
CA LEU A 85 20.14 -6.97 1.91
C LEU A 85 21.67 -6.78 1.84
N VAL A 86 22.38 -7.72 1.21
CA VAL A 86 23.84 -7.57 0.98
C VAL A 86 24.12 -6.34 0.12
N GLU A 87 23.36 -6.12 -0.97
CA GLU A 87 23.49 -4.93 -1.81
C GLU A 87 23.19 -3.64 -1.02
N LEU A 88 22.13 -3.63 -0.20
CA LEU A 88 21.77 -2.51 0.66
C LEU A 88 22.93 -2.12 1.60
N VAL A 89 23.45 -3.13 2.33
CA VAL A 89 24.55 -2.93 3.31
C VAL A 89 25.81 -2.42 2.62
N HIS A 90 26.21 -3.00 1.50
CA HIS A 90 27.35 -2.53 0.71
C HIS A 90 27.17 -1.09 0.19
N SER A 91 25.92 -0.70 -0.08
CA SER A 91 25.60 0.67 -0.52
C SER A 91 25.59 1.66 0.64
N GLY A 92 25.68 1.18 1.88
CA GLY A 92 25.58 2.01 3.06
C GLY A 92 24.22 2.71 3.20
N ILE A 93 23.17 2.17 2.63
CA ILE A 93 21.80 2.68 2.70
C ILE A 93 21.08 1.99 3.86
N SER A 94 20.23 2.73 4.58
CA SER A 94 19.33 2.19 5.60
C SER A 94 17.92 2.06 5.05
N VAL A 95 17.10 1.15 5.59
CA VAL A 95 15.71 0.99 5.21
C VAL A 95 14.80 0.95 6.44
N ILE A 96 13.73 1.76 6.38
CA ILE A 96 12.61 1.77 7.33
C ILE A 96 11.37 1.32 6.57
N SER A 97 10.57 0.42 7.16
CA SER A 97 9.29 -0.02 6.57
C SER A 97 8.12 0.40 7.43
N CYS A 98 7.07 0.91 6.78
CA CYS A 98 5.77 1.25 7.36
C CYS A 98 4.71 0.46 6.57
N HIS A 99 4.27 -0.67 7.11
CA HIS A 99 3.42 -1.64 6.44
C HIS A 99 2.03 -1.66 7.06
N THR A 100 1.63 -2.71 7.73
CA THR A 100 0.27 -2.80 8.30
C THR A 100 0.00 -1.75 9.39
N ASN A 101 1.00 -1.25 10.08
CA ASN A 101 0.87 -0.10 10.97
C ASN A 101 0.46 1.19 10.24
N LEU A 102 0.89 1.38 8.99
CA LEU A 102 0.44 2.47 8.13
C LEU A 102 -1.01 2.20 7.66
N ASP A 103 -1.33 0.96 7.27
CA ASP A 103 -2.67 0.61 6.78
C ASP A 103 -3.75 0.80 7.83
N MET A 104 -3.40 0.65 9.10
CA MET A 104 -4.29 0.82 10.25
C MET A 104 -4.40 2.28 10.74
N THR A 105 -3.63 3.21 10.15
CA THR A 105 -3.61 4.60 10.59
C THR A 105 -4.63 5.44 9.83
N ASP A 106 -5.40 6.26 10.56
CA ASP A 106 -6.32 7.24 9.99
C ASP A 106 -5.56 8.19 9.04
N GLU A 107 -6.23 8.62 7.97
CA GLU A 107 -5.71 9.46 6.89
C GLU A 107 -4.70 8.80 5.94
N PHE A 108 -4.20 7.62 6.25
CA PHE A 108 -3.28 6.84 5.41
C PHE A 108 -3.93 5.53 4.95
N GLY A 109 -3.14 4.60 4.48
CA GLY A 109 -3.60 3.29 4.05
C GLY A 109 -4.77 3.38 3.08
N ASN A 110 -5.83 2.64 3.38
CA ASN A 110 -6.99 2.54 2.50
C ASN A 110 -7.80 3.83 2.36
N LEU A 111 -7.71 4.76 3.31
CA LEU A 111 -8.27 6.11 3.15
C LEU A 111 -7.55 6.91 2.07
N ALA A 112 -6.25 6.70 1.87
CA ALA A 112 -5.53 7.34 0.76
C ALA A 112 -6.02 6.85 -0.61
N ILE A 113 -6.39 5.57 -0.73
CA ILE A 113 -6.99 5.03 -1.96
C ILE A 113 -8.38 5.64 -2.16
N ALA A 114 -9.18 5.69 -1.10
CA ALA A 114 -10.52 6.29 -1.14
C ALA A 114 -10.47 7.76 -1.60
N ASP A 115 -9.54 8.55 -1.07
CA ASP A 115 -9.31 9.95 -1.49
C ASP A 115 -9.01 10.06 -2.99
N LEU A 116 -8.11 9.21 -3.51
CA LEU A 116 -7.79 9.19 -4.95
C LEU A 116 -9.01 8.84 -5.81
N LEU A 117 -9.89 7.97 -5.31
CA LEU A 117 -11.15 7.62 -5.96
C LEU A 117 -12.23 8.69 -5.75
N GLY A 118 -11.91 9.83 -5.11
CA GLY A 118 -12.83 10.94 -4.88
C GLY A 118 -13.96 10.61 -3.90
N ALA A 119 -13.70 9.66 -2.98
CA ALA A 119 -14.65 9.31 -1.94
C ALA A 119 -14.86 10.49 -0.99
N LYS A 120 -16.11 10.77 -0.64
CA LYS A 120 -16.48 11.66 0.45
C LYS A 120 -16.84 10.80 1.65
N ASP A 121 -16.45 11.27 2.86
CA ASP A 121 -16.82 10.62 4.13
C ASP A 121 -16.45 9.12 4.23
N ALA A 122 -15.34 8.73 3.57
CA ALA A 122 -14.80 7.39 3.71
C ALA A 122 -14.37 7.13 5.15
N LYS A 123 -14.68 5.94 5.68
CA LYS A 123 -14.35 5.56 7.05
C LYS A 123 -14.00 4.08 7.15
N HIS A 124 -13.27 3.73 8.19
CA HIS A 124 -13.01 2.33 8.49
C HIS A 124 -14.30 1.54 8.69
N LEU A 125 -14.31 0.31 8.21
CA LEU A 125 -15.42 -0.62 8.38
C LEU A 125 -15.18 -1.49 9.60
N ASP A 126 -16.02 -1.36 10.62
CA ASP A 126 -15.96 -2.21 11.80
C ASP A 126 -16.09 -3.69 11.41
N GLY A 127 -15.20 -4.51 11.95
CA GLY A 127 -15.13 -5.94 11.65
C GLY A 127 -14.35 -6.30 10.38
N SER A 128 -13.69 -5.33 9.73
CA SER A 128 -12.62 -5.58 8.76
C SER A 128 -11.25 -5.31 9.37
N VAL A 129 -10.19 -5.87 8.80
CA VAL A 129 -8.83 -5.69 9.33
C VAL A 129 -8.35 -4.25 9.15
N CYS A 130 -8.44 -3.69 7.95
CA CYS A 130 -8.03 -2.31 7.65
C CYS A 130 -8.89 -1.66 6.56
N GLY A 131 -9.98 -2.31 6.16
CA GLY A 131 -10.80 -1.87 5.04
C GLY A 131 -11.61 -0.61 5.35
N VAL A 132 -11.87 0.18 4.33
CA VAL A 132 -12.66 1.41 4.40
C VAL A 132 -13.89 1.31 3.54
N VAL A 133 -14.95 2.04 3.92
CA VAL A 133 -16.23 2.06 3.21
C VAL A 133 -16.66 3.48 2.93
N TYR A 134 -17.26 3.70 1.77
CA TYR A 134 -17.96 4.94 1.42
C TYR A 134 -19.11 4.69 0.47
N GLU A 135 -19.98 5.68 0.34
CA GLU A 135 -21.06 5.68 -0.64
C GLU A 135 -20.71 6.61 -1.81
N ILE A 136 -21.07 6.20 -3.02
CA ILE A 136 -20.87 7.03 -4.21
C ILE A 136 -21.90 8.16 -4.17
N ASP A 137 -21.40 9.40 -4.11
CA ASP A 137 -22.23 10.61 -4.21
C ASP A 137 -22.53 10.91 -5.68
N SER A 138 -23.63 10.34 -6.18
CA SER A 138 -24.10 10.55 -7.57
C SER A 138 -25.61 10.45 -7.64
N ASP A 139 -26.23 11.44 -8.30
CA ASP A 139 -27.67 11.44 -8.58
C ASP A 139 -28.06 10.33 -9.58
N GLU A 140 -27.13 9.95 -10.46
CA GLU A 140 -27.33 8.92 -11.47
C GLU A 140 -26.67 7.59 -11.06
N PRO A 141 -27.32 6.43 -11.37
CA PRO A 141 -26.76 5.13 -11.06
C PRO A 141 -25.43 4.87 -11.80
N VAL A 142 -24.36 4.68 -11.07
CA VAL A 142 -23.05 4.31 -11.63
C VAL A 142 -23.02 2.84 -11.97
N THR A 143 -22.61 2.48 -13.20
CA THR A 143 -22.42 1.08 -13.60
C THR A 143 -21.07 0.54 -13.14
N LEU A 144 -20.98 -0.78 -12.92
CA LEU A 144 -19.70 -1.43 -12.62
C LEU A 144 -18.64 -1.12 -13.69
N LYS A 145 -19.03 -1.13 -14.96
CA LYS A 145 -18.15 -0.79 -16.09
C LYS A 145 -17.56 0.62 -15.96
N ASP A 146 -18.39 1.61 -15.65
CA ASP A 146 -17.92 3.00 -15.57
C ASP A 146 -17.10 3.20 -14.30
N TYR A 147 -17.46 2.52 -13.21
CA TYR A 147 -16.68 2.57 -11.99
C TYR A 147 -15.32 1.86 -12.14
N CYS A 148 -15.24 0.72 -12.84
CA CYS A 148 -13.96 0.09 -13.20
C CYS A 148 -13.06 1.04 -14.00
N ARG A 149 -13.63 1.80 -14.96
CA ARG A 149 -12.85 2.79 -15.72
C ARG A 149 -12.31 3.91 -14.82
N LYS A 150 -13.13 4.38 -13.90
CA LYS A 150 -12.70 5.38 -12.90
C LYS A 150 -11.55 4.82 -12.06
N VAL A 151 -11.70 3.64 -11.47
CA VAL A 151 -10.66 2.98 -10.68
C VAL A 151 -9.36 2.82 -11.49
N ALA A 152 -9.47 2.35 -12.75
CA ALA A 152 -8.31 2.18 -13.62
C ALA A 152 -7.56 3.49 -13.87
N ASN A 153 -8.30 4.57 -14.14
CA ASN A 153 -7.72 5.88 -14.43
C ASN A 153 -7.09 6.52 -13.19
N ASP A 154 -7.80 6.50 -12.07
CA ASP A 154 -7.39 7.21 -10.85
C ASP A 154 -6.20 6.50 -10.17
N LEU A 155 -6.21 5.17 -10.13
CA LEU A 155 -5.11 4.36 -9.61
C LEU A 155 -4.01 4.08 -10.65
N LYS A 156 -4.19 4.53 -11.90
CA LYS A 156 -3.24 4.31 -13.02
C LYS A 156 -2.88 2.83 -13.21
N CYS A 157 -3.83 1.95 -12.96
CA CYS A 157 -3.60 0.52 -13.15
C CYS A 157 -3.75 0.15 -14.64
N SER A 158 -3.03 -0.86 -15.07
CA SER A 158 -2.97 -1.30 -16.48
C SER A 158 -4.19 -2.10 -16.91
N GLY A 159 -5.01 -2.54 -15.97
CA GLY A 159 -6.24 -3.28 -16.24
C GLY A 159 -7.00 -3.62 -14.96
N ILE A 160 -8.28 -3.92 -15.13
CA ILE A 160 -9.18 -4.36 -14.05
C ILE A 160 -9.64 -5.78 -14.35
N ILE A 161 -9.66 -6.63 -13.33
CA ILE A 161 -10.28 -7.94 -13.38
C ILE A 161 -11.56 -7.90 -12.55
N THR A 162 -12.67 -8.34 -13.14
CA THR A 162 -13.95 -8.55 -12.46
C THR A 162 -14.63 -9.79 -13.05
N ILE A 163 -15.47 -10.48 -12.26
CA ILE A 163 -16.28 -11.62 -12.71
C ILE A 163 -17.77 -11.26 -12.84
N ASN A 164 -18.14 -10.04 -12.50
CA ASN A 164 -19.52 -9.59 -12.40
C ASN A 164 -20.01 -8.95 -13.71
N ASP A 165 -21.35 -8.84 -13.86
CA ASP A 165 -21.95 -8.17 -15.01
C ASP A 165 -21.56 -6.68 -15.04
N PRO A 166 -21.00 -6.17 -16.14
CA PRO A 166 -20.64 -4.76 -16.29
C PRO A 166 -21.79 -3.77 -16.08
N GLN A 167 -23.05 -4.20 -16.19
CA GLN A 167 -24.23 -3.36 -15.98
C GLN A 167 -24.72 -3.33 -14.52
N ASN A 168 -24.11 -4.11 -13.63
CA ASN A 168 -24.40 -4.04 -12.21
C ASN A 168 -24.20 -2.62 -11.68
N LYS A 169 -24.97 -2.28 -10.65
CA LYS A 169 -24.87 -0.95 -10.02
C LYS A 169 -23.82 -0.96 -8.92
N VAL A 170 -23.18 0.17 -8.78
CA VAL A 170 -22.20 0.45 -7.72
C VAL A 170 -22.72 1.64 -6.91
N ARG A 171 -22.88 1.44 -5.61
CA ARG A 171 -23.38 2.46 -4.68
C ARG A 171 -22.53 2.56 -3.41
N LYS A 172 -22.30 1.43 -2.77
CA LYS A 172 -21.56 1.34 -1.51
C LYS A 172 -20.31 0.49 -1.69
N VAL A 173 -19.18 1.14 -1.60
CA VAL A 173 -17.88 0.57 -1.96
C VAL A 173 -17.06 0.31 -0.72
N PHE A 174 -16.49 -0.90 -0.64
CA PHE A 174 -15.43 -1.27 0.29
C PHE A 174 -14.10 -1.26 -0.43
N ILE A 175 -13.08 -0.69 0.20
CA ILE A 175 -11.71 -0.67 -0.32
C ILE A 175 -10.77 -1.33 0.67
N GLN A 176 -9.93 -2.23 0.16
CA GLN A 176 -8.78 -2.77 0.85
C GLN A 176 -7.65 -2.93 -0.18
N GLY A 177 -6.62 -2.10 -0.10
CA GLY A 177 -5.44 -2.15 -0.95
C GLY A 177 -4.65 -3.43 -0.76
N GLY A 178 -3.73 -3.72 -1.67
CA GLY A 178 -2.92 -4.94 -1.61
C GLY A 178 -3.75 -6.21 -1.67
N ALA A 179 -3.48 -7.15 -0.78
CA ALA A 179 -4.19 -8.42 -0.69
C ALA A 179 -5.46 -8.30 0.16
N PHE A 180 -6.60 -8.72 -0.41
CA PHE A 180 -7.88 -8.76 0.29
C PHE A 180 -7.88 -9.78 1.44
N ASP A 181 -8.31 -9.32 2.60
CA ASP A 181 -8.48 -10.17 3.78
C ASP A 181 -9.90 -10.79 3.80
N GLU A 182 -9.97 -12.12 3.73
CA GLU A 182 -11.22 -12.86 3.70
C GLU A 182 -12.05 -12.73 4.99
N ASP A 183 -11.45 -12.37 6.11
CA ASP A 183 -12.15 -12.13 7.37
C ASP A 183 -13.07 -10.88 7.29
N SER A 184 -12.86 -10.01 6.30
CA SER A 184 -13.72 -8.85 6.03
C SER A 184 -15.06 -9.21 5.37
N VAL A 185 -15.24 -10.43 4.82
CA VAL A 185 -16.44 -10.82 4.06
C VAL A 185 -17.71 -10.68 4.88
N ASP A 186 -17.72 -11.14 6.11
CA ASP A 186 -18.89 -11.05 6.98
C ASP A 186 -19.30 -9.59 7.25
N ALA A 187 -18.33 -8.69 7.48
CA ALA A 187 -18.59 -7.28 7.68
C ALA A 187 -19.14 -6.62 6.41
N ILE A 188 -18.60 -6.96 5.23
CA ILE A 188 -19.07 -6.49 3.93
C ILE A 188 -20.54 -6.85 3.73
N LEU A 189 -20.92 -8.11 3.93
CA LEU A 189 -22.28 -8.58 3.73
C LEU A 189 -23.27 -7.97 4.74
N LYS A 190 -22.90 -7.90 6.03
CA LYS A 190 -23.73 -7.30 7.11
C LYS A 190 -24.02 -5.83 6.89
N ASN A 191 -23.08 -5.10 6.27
CA ASN A 191 -23.23 -3.67 6.03
C ASN A 191 -23.84 -3.32 4.66
N GLY A 192 -24.30 -4.32 3.89
CA GLY A 192 -24.96 -4.11 2.59
C GLY A 192 -24.04 -3.44 1.56
N ILE A 193 -22.76 -3.76 1.60
CA ILE A 193 -21.77 -3.29 0.63
C ILE A 193 -21.99 -4.05 -0.68
N ASP A 194 -22.09 -3.33 -1.78
CA ASP A 194 -22.37 -3.92 -3.09
C ASP A 194 -21.14 -4.06 -3.97
N THR A 195 -20.02 -3.44 -3.60
CA THR A 195 -18.80 -3.47 -4.43
C THR A 195 -17.54 -3.49 -3.57
N VAL A 196 -16.61 -4.36 -3.91
CA VAL A 196 -15.27 -4.46 -3.29
C VAL A 196 -14.22 -4.06 -4.30
N VAL A 197 -13.31 -3.17 -3.92
CA VAL A 197 -12.09 -2.80 -4.66
C VAL A 197 -10.89 -3.27 -3.86
N SER A 198 -10.02 -4.07 -4.48
CA SER A 198 -8.78 -4.52 -3.86
C SER A 198 -7.66 -4.72 -4.90
N GLY A 199 -6.44 -4.87 -4.44
CA GLY A 199 -5.31 -5.19 -5.30
C GLY A 199 -5.35 -6.63 -5.78
N GLU A 200 -5.62 -7.57 -4.87
CA GLU A 200 -5.68 -9.01 -5.13
C GLU A 200 -6.81 -9.64 -4.34
N ILE A 201 -7.61 -10.46 -5.00
CA ILE A 201 -8.68 -11.25 -4.36
C ILE A 201 -8.57 -12.69 -4.83
N LYS A 202 -8.55 -13.65 -3.92
CA LYS A 202 -8.54 -15.08 -4.28
C LYS A 202 -9.78 -15.44 -5.10
N HIS A 203 -9.61 -16.25 -6.14
CA HIS A 203 -10.69 -16.60 -7.08
C HIS A 203 -11.97 -17.09 -6.38
N HIS A 204 -11.86 -18.00 -5.39
CA HIS A 204 -13.03 -18.52 -4.70
C HIS A 204 -13.78 -17.45 -3.88
N ILE A 205 -13.07 -16.44 -3.37
CA ILE A 205 -13.69 -15.30 -2.67
C ILE A 205 -14.47 -14.44 -3.68
N CYS A 206 -13.89 -14.17 -4.86
CA CYS A 206 -14.63 -13.45 -5.93
C CYS A 206 -15.92 -14.18 -6.29
N VAL A 207 -15.85 -15.51 -6.47
CA VAL A 207 -17.04 -16.33 -6.78
C VAL A 207 -18.06 -16.25 -5.64
N GLY A 208 -17.61 -16.37 -4.38
CA GLY A 208 -18.48 -16.28 -3.20
C GLY A 208 -19.19 -14.93 -3.11
N LEU A 209 -18.45 -13.83 -3.18
CA LEU A 209 -18.99 -12.47 -3.16
C LEU A 209 -19.97 -12.24 -4.32
N GLY A 210 -19.61 -12.69 -5.54
CA GLY A 210 -20.48 -12.59 -6.70
C GLY A 210 -21.82 -13.35 -6.54
N GLN A 211 -21.81 -14.54 -5.93
CA GLN A 211 -23.03 -15.30 -5.62
C GLN A 211 -23.90 -14.58 -4.57
N MET A 212 -23.30 -13.76 -3.73
CA MET A 212 -23.99 -12.91 -2.74
C MET A 212 -24.39 -11.54 -3.30
N GLY A 213 -24.21 -11.29 -4.60
CA GLY A 213 -24.56 -10.03 -5.27
C GLY A 213 -23.58 -8.89 -5.06
N VAL A 214 -22.36 -9.18 -4.59
CA VAL A 214 -21.30 -8.19 -4.40
C VAL A 214 -20.37 -8.18 -5.61
N ASN A 215 -20.15 -7.01 -6.19
CA ASN A 215 -19.21 -6.81 -7.28
C ASN A 215 -17.77 -6.85 -6.75
N THR A 216 -16.84 -7.39 -7.54
CA THR A 216 -15.41 -7.40 -7.22
C THR A 216 -14.61 -6.69 -8.29
N ILE A 217 -13.69 -5.82 -7.87
CA ILE A 217 -12.77 -5.06 -8.73
C ILE A 217 -11.36 -5.35 -8.25
N ILE A 218 -10.58 -6.06 -9.04
CA ILE A 218 -9.17 -6.35 -8.77
C ILE A 218 -8.35 -5.40 -9.61
N ALA A 219 -7.68 -4.44 -8.94
CA ALA A 219 -6.96 -3.34 -9.58
C ALA A 219 -5.44 -3.53 -9.65
N GLY A 220 -4.93 -4.57 -9.00
CA GLY A 220 -3.50 -4.86 -8.87
C GLY A 220 -2.91 -4.35 -7.55
N HIS A 221 -2.11 -5.20 -6.91
CA HIS A 221 -1.51 -4.94 -5.58
C HIS A 221 -0.79 -3.60 -5.57
N SER A 222 0.25 -3.46 -6.37
CA SER A 222 1.06 -2.25 -6.41
C SER A 222 0.30 -1.01 -6.88
N ALA A 223 -0.70 -1.14 -7.75
CA ALA A 223 -1.49 0.00 -8.21
C ALA A 223 -2.33 0.61 -7.08
N THR A 224 -2.90 -0.23 -6.21
CA THR A 224 -3.66 0.24 -5.05
C THR A 224 -2.76 0.89 -4.01
N GLU A 225 -1.62 0.31 -3.69
CA GLU A 225 -0.75 0.77 -2.60
C GLU A 225 0.20 1.92 -3.00
N GLN A 226 0.46 2.14 -4.28
CA GLN A 226 1.19 3.34 -4.73
C GLN A 226 0.49 4.65 -4.33
N ALA A 227 -0.80 4.61 -4.00
CA ALA A 227 -1.53 5.72 -3.41
C ALA A 227 -0.86 6.29 -2.15
N TYR A 228 -0.16 5.45 -1.39
CA TYR A 228 0.48 5.85 -0.13
C TYR A 228 1.75 6.68 -0.35
N LEU A 229 2.49 6.42 -1.42
CA LEU A 229 3.83 6.98 -1.63
C LEU A 229 3.86 8.52 -1.67
N PRO A 230 2.96 9.21 -2.40
CA PRO A 230 2.94 10.67 -2.39
C PRO A 230 2.58 11.24 -1.01
N LYS A 231 1.67 10.60 -0.28
CA LYS A 231 1.29 11.04 1.08
C LYS A 231 2.45 10.88 2.04
N MET A 232 3.18 9.76 1.98
CA MET A 232 4.39 9.52 2.76
C MET A 232 5.48 10.54 2.45
N ALA A 233 5.74 10.81 1.17
CA ALA A 233 6.73 11.81 0.76
C ALA A 233 6.35 13.21 1.25
N LYS A 234 5.08 13.60 1.15
CA LYS A 234 4.57 14.86 1.67
C LYS A 234 4.76 14.96 3.18
N LEU A 235 4.33 13.94 3.94
CA LEU A 235 4.49 13.86 5.39
C LEU A 235 5.96 14.10 5.81
N LEU A 236 6.89 13.40 5.16
CA LEU A 236 8.31 13.52 5.44
C LEU A 236 8.86 14.90 5.05
N SER A 237 8.45 15.48 3.91
CA SER A 237 8.92 16.79 3.47
C SER A 237 8.45 17.93 4.36
N GLU A 238 7.22 17.83 4.90
CA GLU A 238 6.67 18.82 5.83
C GLU A 238 7.39 18.76 7.19
N LYS A 239 7.72 17.56 7.67
CA LYS A 239 8.41 17.38 8.95
C LYS A 239 9.90 17.70 8.89
N PHE A 240 10.54 17.41 7.77
CA PHE A 240 11.99 17.52 7.61
C PHE A 240 12.36 18.45 6.43
N PRO A 241 11.99 19.74 6.51
CA PRO A 241 12.32 20.70 5.47
C PRO A 241 13.84 20.84 5.36
N GLY A 242 14.42 20.55 4.21
CA GLY A 242 15.87 20.54 3.98
C GLY A 242 16.46 19.16 3.74
N ILE A 243 15.63 18.10 3.77
CA ILE A 243 15.98 16.79 3.25
C ILE A 243 15.27 16.59 1.92
N ASP A 244 16.01 16.27 0.87
CA ASP A 244 15.43 15.95 -0.43
C ASP A 244 14.70 14.59 -0.37
N ILE A 245 13.45 14.56 -0.84
CA ILE A 245 12.62 13.37 -0.85
C ILE A 245 12.18 13.05 -2.27
N THR A 246 12.49 11.84 -2.72
CA THR A 246 12.13 11.35 -4.05
C THR A 246 11.17 10.16 -3.92
N VAL A 247 10.11 10.13 -4.73
CA VAL A 247 9.21 8.98 -4.83
C VAL A 247 9.63 8.08 -5.97
N ASN A 248 9.79 6.80 -5.69
CA ASN A 248 10.11 5.77 -6.66
C ASN A 248 8.83 4.99 -7.05
N TYR A 249 8.36 5.21 -8.28
CA TYR A 249 7.22 4.48 -8.86
C TYR A 249 7.65 3.27 -9.71
N ASN A 250 8.92 2.90 -9.70
CA ASN A 250 9.41 1.76 -10.46
C ASN A 250 8.93 0.46 -9.83
N ASN A 251 7.95 -0.18 -10.45
CA ASN A 251 7.47 -1.49 -10.06
C ASN A 251 8.28 -2.58 -10.72
N GLU A 252 8.55 -3.65 -9.97
CA GLU A 252 9.11 -4.88 -10.55
C GLU A 252 8.04 -5.68 -11.32
N VAL A 253 6.77 -5.46 -10.99
CA VAL A 253 5.63 -6.09 -11.66
C VAL A 253 5.01 -5.10 -12.62
N SER A 254 5.00 -5.45 -13.90
CA SER A 254 4.32 -4.69 -14.95
C SER A 254 3.45 -5.63 -15.77
N SER A 255 2.29 -5.14 -16.21
CA SER A 255 1.48 -5.84 -17.20
C SER A 255 1.88 -5.40 -18.60
N ILE A 256 1.97 -6.37 -19.49
CA ILE A 256 2.16 -6.15 -20.93
C ILE A 256 0.83 -6.50 -21.60
N LEU A 257 0.18 -5.52 -22.23
CA LEU A 257 -1.00 -5.70 -23.09
C LEU A 257 -0.59 -5.53 -24.54
#